data_61e89a8b76b582446c569579c1baf958
#
_entry.id   61e89a8b76b582446c569579c1baf958
#
_cell.length_a   1.000
_cell.length_b   1.000
_cell.length_c   1.000
_cell.angle_alpha   90.00
_cell.angle_beta   90.00
_cell.angle_gamma   90.00
#
_symmetry.space_group_name_H-M   'P 1'
#
loop_
_entity.id
_entity.type
_entity.pdbx_description
1 polymer ?
#
loop_
_entity_poly.entity_id
_entity_poly.type
_entity_poly.pdbx_seq_one_letter_code
_entity_poly.pdbx_strand_id
1 'polypeptide(L)'
;MAGIIEWFLSLLQGPIRFIILVLINHKSIKMKKIILLFSLFLSFSVLAQPSVRFFNLNVKRGYEEAVVKTFTDFVEGETWKTGGIVLQGVRFKNGVTHRIVVWGDPENYGTERERTEDEWSLYSERMRKYTHPNSVDNAMGSILKFSQGDYEKYKTARVYDVRVHEPSKFLKAWDKNVEEAKDILGERRMGLVRYEVGGSPGSTHGLIVYGKNDNDVQVTLRKIQKTKAFKEYMESRGKVDYIQTYAITTVKRF
;
A
#
# COMPACT_ATOMS: atom_id res chain seq x y z
N MET A 1 -40.50 12.75 16.90
CA MET A 1 -39.47 11.75 17.19
C MET A 1 -39.76 10.37 16.61
N ALA A 2 -41.01 9.87 16.65
CA ALA A 2 -41.36 8.55 16.06
C ALA A 2 -41.08 8.44 14.54
N GLY A 3 -41.38 9.45 13.74
CA GLY A 3 -41.19 9.40 12.28
C GLY A 3 -39.74 9.33 11.81
N ILE A 4 -38.78 9.82 12.59
CA ILE A 4 -37.34 9.74 12.26
C ILE A 4 -36.84 8.31 12.48
N ILE A 5 -37.34 7.62 13.50
CA ILE A 5 -36.99 6.24 13.82
C ILE A 5 -37.56 5.29 12.75
N GLU A 6 -38.80 5.51 12.29
CA GLU A 6 -39.40 4.71 11.22
C GLU A 6 -38.68 4.89 9.86
N TRP A 7 -38.28 6.13 9.53
CA TRP A 7 -37.49 6.41 8.34
C TRP A 7 -36.12 5.70 8.38
N PHE A 8 -35.44 5.73 9.54
CA PHE A 8 -34.15 5.04 9.72
C PHE A 8 -34.29 3.51 9.64
N LEU A 9 -35.37 2.95 10.19
CA LEU A 9 -35.66 1.49 10.12
C LEU A 9 -36.03 1.03 8.72
N SER A 10 -36.51 1.91 7.84
CA SER A 10 -36.82 1.58 6.45
C SER A 10 -35.57 1.41 5.57
N LEU A 11 -34.43 2.00 5.99
CA LEU A 11 -33.14 1.90 5.30
C LEU A 11 -32.35 0.62 5.65
N LEU A 12 -32.78 -0.10 6.69
CA LEU A 12 -32.09 -1.31 7.15
C LEU A 12 -32.78 -2.57 6.61
N GLN A 13 -32.01 -3.45 5.97
CA GLN A 13 -32.51 -4.74 5.46
C GLN A 13 -32.00 -5.91 6.32
N GLY A 14 -32.80 -7.01 6.38
CA GLY A 14 -32.41 -8.27 6.98
C GLY A 14 -32.39 -8.31 8.51
N PRO A 15 -31.53 -9.16 9.12
CA PRO A 15 -31.54 -9.46 10.55
C PRO A 15 -31.29 -8.26 11.46
N ILE A 16 -30.66 -7.22 10.97
CA ILE A 16 -30.36 -6.00 11.74
C ILE A 16 -31.64 -5.25 12.09
N ARG A 17 -32.60 -5.16 11.17
CA ARG A 17 -33.91 -4.54 11.40
C ARG A 17 -34.68 -5.25 12.52
N PHE A 18 -34.61 -6.58 12.54
CA PHE A 18 -35.29 -7.38 13.56
C PHE A 18 -34.70 -7.17 14.96
N ILE A 19 -33.38 -7.12 15.06
CA ILE A 19 -32.66 -6.88 16.34
C ILE A 19 -33.00 -5.51 16.91
N ILE A 20 -33.03 -4.47 16.08
CA ILE A 20 -33.33 -3.09 16.50
C ILE A 20 -34.79 -2.98 16.94
N LEU A 21 -35.73 -3.59 16.23
CA LEU A 21 -37.15 -3.62 16.62
C LEU A 21 -37.38 -4.33 17.96
N VAL A 22 -36.68 -5.44 18.23
CA VAL A 22 -36.75 -6.17 19.51
C VAL A 22 -36.17 -5.30 20.64
N LEU A 23 -35.11 -4.56 20.41
CA LEU A 23 -34.49 -3.68 21.40
C LEU A 23 -35.34 -2.43 21.74
N ILE A 24 -36.09 -1.88 20.74
CA ILE A 24 -36.98 -0.73 20.95
C ILE A 24 -38.25 -1.12 21.72
N ASN A 25 -38.74 -2.35 21.56
CA ASN A 25 -39.96 -2.82 22.24
C ASN A 25 -39.74 -3.22 23.70
N HIS A 26 -38.51 -3.33 24.19
CA HIS A 26 -38.23 -3.58 25.59
C HIS A 26 -38.24 -2.26 26.42
N LYS A 27 -39.33 -1.97 27.12
CA LYS A 27 -39.57 -0.77 27.94
C LYS A 27 -38.55 -0.45 29.05
N SER A 28 -37.44 -1.20 29.12
CA SER A 28 -36.43 -1.10 30.19
C SER A 28 -35.02 -0.65 29.75
N ILE A 29 -34.77 -0.40 28.45
CA ILE A 29 -33.44 -0.04 27.96
C ILE A 29 -33.31 1.47 27.97
N LYS A 30 -32.58 2.01 28.98
CA LYS A 30 -32.26 3.44 29.06
C LYS A 30 -31.53 3.87 27.77
N MET A 31 -31.93 4.98 27.18
CA MET A 31 -31.42 5.54 25.91
C MET A 31 -29.87 5.55 25.81
N LYS A 32 -29.18 5.70 26.97
CA LYS A 32 -27.71 5.61 27.05
C LYS A 32 -27.12 4.27 26.54
N LYS A 33 -27.85 3.13 26.73
CA LYS A 33 -27.39 1.82 26.26
C LYS A 33 -27.57 1.67 24.75
N ILE A 34 -28.59 2.29 24.17
CA ILE A 34 -28.82 2.30 22.72
C ILE A 34 -27.73 3.14 22.01
N ILE A 35 -27.39 4.30 22.56
CA ILE A 35 -26.31 5.15 22.04
C ILE A 35 -24.97 4.41 22.15
N LEU A 36 -24.70 3.69 23.22
CA LEU A 36 -23.48 2.90 23.38
C LEU A 36 -23.40 1.75 22.35
N LEU A 37 -24.52 1.06 22.09
CA LEU A 37 -24.59 0.03 21.07
C LEU A 37 -24.36 0.61 19.65
N PHE A 38 -24.96 1.76 19.37
CA PHE A 38 -24.82 2.46 18.08
C PHE A 38 -23.39 2.99 17.86
N SER A 39 -22.75 3.51 18.92
CA SER A 39 -21.34 3.92 18.86
C SER A 39 -20.39 2.72 18.67
N LEU A 40 -20.75 1.55 19.22
CA LEU A 40 -20.00 0.32 19.00
C LEU A 40 -20.10 -0.15 17.52
N PHE A 41 -21.26 -0.01 16.88
CA PHE A 41 -21.43 -0.34 15.46
C PHE A 41 -20.74 0.66 14.51
N LEU A 42 -20.65 1.93 14.87
CA LEU A 42 -19.93 2.95 14.11
C LEU A 42 -18.40 2.78 14.20
N SER A 43 -17.89 2.10 15.22
CA SER A 43 -16.45 1.83 15.38
C SER A 43 -15.91 0.72 14.47
N PHE A 44 -16.77 -0.05 13.81
CA PHE A 44 -16.39 -1.14 12.91
C PHE A 44 -16.32 -0.77 11.42
N SER A 45 -16.30 0.53 11.08
CA SER A 45 -15.81 0.93 9.76
C SER A 45 -14.29 0.73 9.71
N VAL A 46 -13.86 -0.53 9.78
CA VAL A 46 -12.50 -0.91 9.36
C VAL A 46 -12.48 -0.68 7.86
N LEU A 47 -12.07 0.51 7.44
CA LEU A 47 -11.71 0.74 6.05
C LEU A 47 -10.66 -0.30 5.72
N ALA A 48 -11.01 -1.25 4.87
CA ALA A 48 -10.08 -2.28 4.45
C ALA A 48 -8.81 -1.59 3.93
N GLN A 49 -7.68 -1.88 4.54
CA GLN A 49 -6.41 -1.29 4.10
C GLN A 49 -6.14 -1.77 2.67
N PRO A 50 -5.79 -0.87 1.74
CA PRO A 50 -5.47 -1.29 0.39
C PRO A 50 -4.36 -2.34 0.40
N SER A 51 -4.56 -3.41 -0.35
CA SER A 51 -3.53 -4.43 -0.56
C SER A 51 -2.51 -3.98 -1.58
N VAL A 52 -1.32 -4.55 -1.52
CA VAL A 52 -0.27 -4.34 -2.50
C VAL A 52 0.44 -5.66 -2.79
N ARG A 53 0.76 -5.89 -4.06
CA ARG A 53 1.55 -7.04 -4.53
C ARG A 53 2.75 -6.55 -5.29
N PHE A 54 3.90 -7.14 -5.01
CA PHE A 54 5.17 -6.86 -5.65
C PHE A 54 5.63 -8.10 -6.40
N PHE A 55 5.71 -8.00 -7.72
CA PHE A 55 6.25 -9.04 -8.58
C PHE A 55 7.63 -8.58 -9.07
N ASN A 56 8.67 -9.12 -8.48
CA ASN A 56 10.04 -8.80 -8.83
C ASN A 56 10.47 -9.56 -10.08
N LEU A 57 11.22 -8.92 -10.96
CA LEU A 57 11.68 -9.46 -12.22
C LEU A 57 13.20 -9.31 -12.31
N ASN A 58 13.86 -10.35 -12.78
CA ASN A 58 15.25 -10.30 -13.21
C ASN A 58 15.27 -10.30 -14.75
N VAL A 59 15.22 -9.11 -15.34
CA VAL A 59 15.21 -8.92 -16.79
C VAL A 59 16.59 -9.22 -17.35
N LYS A 60 16.66 -9.99 -18.42
CA LYS A 60 17.90 -10.27 -19.16
C LYS A 60 18.42 -8.97 -19.77
N ARG A 61 19.72 -8.76 -19.69
CA ARG A 61 20.37 -7.55 -20.23
C ARG A 61 20.06 -7.39 -21.73
N GLY A 62 19.62 -6.18 -22.10
CA GLY A 62 19.24 -5.82 -23.47
C GLY A 62 17.77 -6.10 -23.81
N TYR A 63 16.98 -6.65 -22.87
CA TYR A 63 15.54 -6.88 -23.05
C TYR A 63 14.65 -5.96 -22.22
N GLU A 64 15.21 -4.91 -21.63
CA GLU A 64 14.48 -3.97 -20.75
C GLU A 64 13.32 -3.31 -21.49
N GLU A 65 13.56 -2.81 -22.72
CA GLU A 65 12.51 -2.21 -23.55
C GLU A 65 11.43 -3.21 -23.97
N ALA A 66 11.82 -4.46 -24.26
CA ALA A 66 10.87 -5.51 -24.61
C ALA A 66 9.95 -5.85 -23.45
N VAL A 67 10.46 -5.85 -22.21
CA VAL A 67 9.66 -6.02 -20.99
C VAL A 67 8.71 -4.85 -20.81
N VAL A 68 9.19 -3.60 -20.94
CA VAL A 68 8.36 -2.40 -20.84
C VAL A 68 7.23 -2.43 -21.87
N LYS A 69 7.56 -2.78 -23.13
CA LYS A 69 6.56 -2.88 -24.20
C LYS A 69 5.55 -3.98 -23.91
N THR A 70 6.01 -5.19 -23.56
CA THR A 70 5.11 -6.33 -23.26
C THR A 70 4.18 -6.01 -22.11
N PHE A 71 4.68 -5.36 -21.06
CA PHE A 71 3.89 -4.91 -19.93
C PHE A 71 2.86 -3.84 -20.36
N THR A 72 3.30 -2.83 -21.13
CA THR A 72 2.43 -1.75 -21.61
C THR A 72 1.30 -2.32 -22.49
N ASP A 73 1.65 -3.12 -23.51
CA ASP A 73 0.66 -3.74 -24.41
C ASP A 73 -0.38 -4.58 -23.63
N PHE A 74 0.02 -5.14 -22.48
CA PHE A 74 -0.86 -5.97 -21.67
C PHE A 74 -1.81 -5.17 -20.78
N VAL A 75 -1.45 -3.97 -20.33
CA VAL A 75 -2.23 -3.20 -19.35
C VAL A 75 -2.80 -1.89 -19.89
N GLU A 76 -2.35 -1.43 -21.06
CA GLU A 76 -2.82 -0.18 -21.66
C GLU A 76 -4.31 -0.28 -22.03
N GLY A 77 -5.07 0.76 -21.69
CA GLY A 77 -6.50 0.81 -21.95
C GLY A 77 -7.38 0.06 -20.94
N GLU A 78 -6.80 -0.63 -19.97
CA GLU A 78 -7.57 -1.31 -18.93
C GLU A 78 -8.10 -0.31 -17.89
N THR A 79 -9.35 -0.51 -17.47
CA THR A 79 -9.96 0.22 -16.35
C THR A 79 -9.81 -0.60 -15.08
N TRP A 80 -9.27 0.00 -14.03
CA TRP A 80 -9.09 -0.64 -12.73
C TRP A 80 -10.35 -0.44 -11.88
N LYS A 81 -10.83 -1.51 -11.24
CA LYS A 81 -11.93 -1.42 -10.25
C LYS A 81 -11.52 -0.52 -9.09
N THR A 82 -10.32 -0.74 -8.57
CA THR A 82 -9.67 0.13 -7.57
C THR A 82 -8.15 0.10 -7.77
N GLY A 83 -7.45 1.13 -7.27
CA GLY A 83 -6.00 1.15 -7.25
C GLY A 83 -5.36 1.35 -8.61
N GLY A 84 -4.47 0.45 -9.01
CA GLY A 84 -3.74 0.53 -10.26
C GLY A 84 -2.52 -0.37 -10.32
N ILE A 85 -1.69 -0.18 -11.36
CA ILE A 85 -0.47 -0.93 -11.59
C ILE A 85 0.68 0.00 -12.01
N VAL A 86 1.90 -0.36 -11.63
CA VAL A 86 3.10 0.36 -12.02
C VAL A 86 4.24 -0.61 -12.31
N LEU A 87 5.00 -0.33 -13.36
CA LEU A 87 6.29 -0.94 -13.62
C LEU A 87 7.40 -0.01 -13.12
N GLN A 88 8.32 -0.56 -12.36
CA GLN A 88 9.46 0.16 -11.78
C GLN A 88 10.76 -0.53 -12.18
N GLY A 89 11.78 0.26 -12.52
CA GLY A 89 13.16 -0.18 -12.53
C GLY A 89 13.68 -0.27 -11.10
N VAL A 90 14.49 -1.30 -10.82
CA VAL A 90 15.08 -1.56 -9.50
C VAL A 90 16.59 -1.52 -9.61
N ARG A 91 17.26 -0.86 -8.66
CA ARG A 91 18.72 -0.79 -8.56
C ARG A 91 19.16 -1.15 -7.15
N PHE A 92 20.35 -1.71 -7.03
CA PHE A 92 20.96 -2.09 -5.75
C PHE A 92 20.22 -3.20 -4.99
N LYS A 93 19.42 -3.99 -5.70
CA LYS A 93 18.80 -5.22 -5.18
C LYS A 93 19.27 -6.40 -6.02
N ASN A 94 19.98 -7.35 -5.39
CA ASN A 94 20.55 -8.50 -6.09
C ASN A 94 19.44 -9.33 -6.78
N GLY A 95 19.68 -9.69 -8.04
CA GLY A 95 18.77 -10.52 -8.82
C GLY A 95 17.47 -9.84 -9.24
N VAL A 96 17.26 -8.56 -8.92
CA VAL A 96 16.05 -7.80 -9.29
C VAL A 96 16.43 -6.57 -10.08
N THR A 97 15.94 -6.47 -11.31
CA THR A 97 16.16 -5.32 -12.20
C THR A 97 14.91 -4.47 -12.37
N HIS A 98 13.74 -5.13 -12.29
CA HIS A 98 12.44 -4.49 -12.42
C HIS A 98 11.46 -5.09 -11.42
N ARG A 99 10.37 -4.37 -11.16
CA ARG A 99 9.23 -4.93 -10.42
C ARG A 99 7.91 -4.35 -10.93
N ILE A 100 6.91 -5.18 -10.92
CA ILE A 100 5.52 -4.77 -11.13
C ILE A 100 4.89 -4.65 -9.75
N VAL A 101 4.22 -3.53 -9.51
CA VAL A 101 3.46 -3.29 -8.27
C VAL A 101 2.01 -3.11 -8.64
N VAL A 102 1.13 -3.90 -8.03
CA VAL A 102 -0.32 -3.80 -8.18
C VAL A 102 -0.90 -3.50 -6.82
N TRP A 103 -1.78 -2.53 -6.74
CA TRP A 103 -2.44 -2.17 -5.48
C TRP A 103 -3.93 -1.93 -5.70
N GLY A 104 -4.72 -2.08 -4.65
CA GLY A 104 -6.16 -1.83 -4.69
C GLY A 104 -6.86 -2.35 -3.44
N ASP A 105 -8.16 -2.13 -3.40
CA ASP A 105 -9.02 -2.69 -2.37
C ASP A 105 -9.07 -4.22 -2.52
N PRO A 106 -8.80 -5.01 -1.45
CA PRO A 106 -8.87 -6.47 -1.50
C PRO A 106 -10.21 -7.02 -1.99
N GLU A 107 -11.32 -6.34 -1.69
CA GLU A 107 -12.67 -6.77 -2.09
C GLU A 107 -12.99 -6.44 -3.55
N ASN A 108 -12.32 -5.43 -4.13
CA ASN A 108 -12.54 -4.94 -5.50
C ASN A 108 -11.22 -4.87 -6.28
N TYR A 109 -10.43 -5.93 -6.21
CA TYR A 109 -9.11 -5.99 -6.82
C TYR A 109 -9.18 -6.35 -8.31
N GLY A 110 -8.34 -5.71 -9.12
CA GLY A 110 -8.17 -6.05 -10.54
C GLY A 110 -8.81 -5.06 -11.50
N THR A 111 -9.01 -5.51 -12.72
CA THR A 111 -9.61 -4.73 -13.83
C THR A 111 -11.08 -5.03 -13.98
N GLU A 112 -11.84 -4.08 -14.56
CA GLU A 112 -13.27 -4.27 -14.89
C GLU A 112 -13.46 -5.45 -15.84
N ARG A 113 -12.60 -5.55 -16.85
CA ARG A 113 -12.57 -6.68 -17.76
C ARG A 113 -11.72 -7.81 -17.18
N GLU A 114 -12.30 -9.00 -17.08
CA GLU A 114 -11.55 -10.21 -16.79
C GLU A 114 -10.78 -10.67 -18.02
N ARG A 115 -9.52 -11.03 -17.83
CA ARG A 115 -8.68 -11.59 -18.89
C ARG A 115 -8.87 -13.08 -18.99
N THR A 116 -8.83 -13.59 -20.22
CA THR A 116 -8.87 -15.02 -20.47
C THR A 116 -7.56 -15.70 -20.04
N GLU A 117 -7.61 -17.02 -19.85
CA GLU A 117 -6.42 -17.83 -19.57
C GLU A 117 -5.39 -17.75 -20.69
N ASP A 118 -5.85 -17.67 -21.95
CA ASP A 118 -4.98 -17.53 -23.11
C ASP A 118 -4.21 -16.19 -23.12
N GLU A 119 -4.89 -15.08 -22.77
CA GLU A 119 -4.24 -13.77 -22.63
C GLU A 119 -3.16 -13.79 -21.54
N TRP A 120 -3.44 -14.40 -20.41
CA TRP A 120 -2.46 -14.57 -19.32
C TRP A 120 -1.31 -15.49 -19.72
N SER A 121 -1.59 -16.58 -20.42
CA SER A 121 -0.59 -17.53 -20.90
C SER A 121 0.36 -16.87 -21.89
N LEU A 122 -0.17 -16.14 -22.86
CA LEU A 122 0.60 -15.40 -23.85
C LEU A 122 1.49 -14.32 -23.22
N TYR A 123 0.94 -13.53 -22.29
CA TYR A 123 1.71 -12.54 -21.54
C TYR A 123 2.85 -13.20 -20.76
N SER A 124 2.55 -14.25 -20.02
CA SER A 124 3.52 -14.98 -19.20
C SER A 124 4.61 -15.62 -20.05
N GLU A 125 4.27 -16.17 -21.23
CA GLU A 125 5.23 -16.74 -22.16
C GLU A 125 6.19 -15.67 -22.69
N ARG A 126 5.66 -14.52 -23.11
CA ARG A 126 6.47 -13.38 -23.57
C ARG A 126 7.41 -12.87 -22.47
N MET A 127 6.91 -12.68 -21.25
CA MET A 127 7.71 -12.23 -20.12
C MET A 127 8.84 -13.21 -19.79
N ARG A 128 8.58 -14.54 -19.84
CA ARG A 128 9.60 -15.58 -19.60
C ARG A 128 10.74 -15.57 -20.62
N LYS A 129 10.49 -15.15 -21.87
CA LYS A 129 11.56 -14.99 -22.86
C LYS A 129 12.58 -13.93 -22.44
N TYR A 130 12.13 -12.88 -21.76
CA TYR A 130 12.92 -11.69 -21.43
C TYR A 130 13.44 -11.70 -19.99
N THR A 131 12.97 -12.60 -19.15
CA THR A 131 13.37 -12.67 -17.74
C THR A 131 14.13 -13.96 -17.44
N HIS A 132 14.97 -13.91 -16.41
CA HIS A 132 15.57 -15.12 -15.86
C HIS A 132 14.53 -15.89 -15.04
N PRO A 133 14.58 -17.24 -15.04
CA PRO A 133 13.58 -18.08 -14.36
C PRO A 133 13.70 -18.08 -12.84
N ASN A 134 14.62 -17.33 -12.27
CA ASN A 134 14.89 -17.35 -10.85
C ASN A 134 13.73 -16.73 -10.06
N SER A 135 13.37 -17.39 -8.99
CA SER A 135 12.50 -16.82 -7.96
C SER A 135 13.21 -15.65 -7.29
N VAL A 136 12.69 -14.49 -7.50
CA VAL A 136 13.07 -13.29 -6.75
C VAL A 136 12.00 -13.03 -5.72
N ASP A 137 12.38 -12.45 -4.58
CA ASP A 137 11.51 -12.23 -3.43
C ASP A 137 10.26 -11.42 -3.79
N ASN A 138 9.22 -12.09 -4.27
CA ASN A 138 7.90 -11.48 -4.43
C ASN A 138 7.30 -11.22 -3.06
N ALA A 139 6.43 -10.23 -2.97
CA ALA A 139 5.76 -9.90 -1.71
C ALA A 139 4.30 -9.52 -1.93
N MET A 140 3.51 -9.73 -0.90
CA MET A 140 2.15 -9.24 -0.79
C MET A 140 1.93 -8.69 0.61
N GLY A 141 1.11 -7.66 0.72
CA GLY A 141 0.82 -7.08 2.03
C GLY A 141 -0.18 -5.94 1.97
N SER A 142 -0.21 -5.16 3.03
CA SER A 142 -1.11 -4.02 3.20
C SER A 142 -0.36 -2.70 3.12
N ILE A 143 -0.95 -1.71 2.47
CA ILE A 143 -0.48 -0.32 2.53
C ILE A 143 -0.95 0.28 3.84
N LEU A 144 -0.06 0.41 4.82
CA LEU A 144 -0.39 1.00 6.12
C LEU A 144 -0.56 2.52 6.02
N LYS A 145 0.35 3.16 5.27
CA LYS A 145 0.36 4.62 5.04
C LYS A 145 0.93 4.93 3.68
N PHE A 146 0.36 5.90 3.01
CA PHE A 146 0.92 6.45 1.77
C PHE A 146 0.49 7.91 1.63
N SER A 147 1.46 8.83 1.64
CA SER A 147 1.16 10.24 1.50
C SER A 147 0.81 10.59 0.04
N GLN A 148 -0.10 11.55 -0.13
CA GLN A 148 -0.38 12.15 -1.43
C GLN A 148 0.83 12.95 -1.92
N GLY A 149 0.96 13.14 -3.23
CA GLY A 149 2.03 13.93 -3.82
C GLY A 149 2.09 13.80 -5.34
N ASP A 150 3.05 14.50 -5.95
CA ASP A 150 3.20 14.55 -7.40
C ASP A 150 3.96 13.30 -7.90
N TYR A 151 3.23 12.42 -8.60
CA TYR A 151 3.75 11.18 -9.17
C TYR A 151 4.66 11.39 -10.37
N GLU A 152 4.42 12.45 -11.15
CA GLU A 152 5.17 12.71 -12.37
C GLU A 152 6.52 13.37 -12.07
N LYS A 153 6.55 14.20 -11.05
CA LYS A 153 7.75 14.93 -10.62
C LYS A 153 8.69 14.06 -9.78
N TYR A 154 8.15 13.18 -8.93
CA TYR A 154 8.92 12.39 -7.96
C TYR A 154 8.84 10.89 -8.29
N LYS A 155 9.60 10.47 -9.31
CA LYS A 155 9.58 9.10 -9.86
C LYS A 155 10.58 8.15 -9.21
N THR A 156 11.62 8.66 -8.55
CA THR A 156 12.67 7.86 -7.91
C THR A 156 12.40 7.72 -6.43
N ALA A 157 12.63 6.53 -5.87
CA ALA A 157 12.51 6.35 -4.42
C ALA A 157 13.61 5.45 -3.86
N ARG A 158 13.87 5.63 -2.56
CA ARG A 158 14.63 4.69 -1.75
C ARG A 158 13.66 3.84 -0.95
N VAL A 159 13.90 2.54 -0.97
CA VAL A 159 13.13 1.55 -0.22
C VAL A 159 14.03 0.94 0.84
N TYR A 160 13.50 0.83 2.05
CA TYR A 160 14.12 0.14 3.16
C TYR A 160 13.23 -1.03 3.55
N ASP A 161 13.69 -2.25 3.32
CA ASP A 161 13.07 -3.44 3.88
C ASP A 161 13.59 -3.60 5.30
N VAL A 162 12.68 -3.63 6.26
CA VAL A 162 13.01 -3.65 7.69
C VAL A 162 12.23 -4.72 8.43
N ARG A 163 12.80 -5.20 9.54
CA ARG A 163 12.07 -5.95 10.56
C ARG A 163 11.68 -5.01 11.68
N VAL A 164 10.40 -4.82 11.87
CA VAL A 164 9.83 -4.05 12.97
C VAL A 164 9.40 -5.03 14.08
N HIS A 165 9.92 -4.85 15.29
CA HIS A 165 9.63 -5.73 16.43
C HIS A 165 8.41 -5.28 17.23
N GLU A 166 8.10 -3.98 17.22
CA GLU A 166 7.00 -3.36 17.97
C GLU A 166 6.12 -2.52 17.03
N PRO A 167 5.23 -3.16 16.20
CA PRO A 167 4.51 -2.47 15.11
C PRO A 167 3.69 -1.26 15.56
N SER A 168 3.00 -1.34 16.71
CA SER A 168 2.17 -0.23 17.20
C SER A 168 2.99 1.00 17.62
N LYS A 169 4.13 0.78 18.29
CA LYS A 169 5.06 1.88 18.62
C LYS A 169 5.66 2.48 17.36
N PHE A 170 6.08 1.62 16.45
CA PHE A 170 6.67 2.02 15.18
C PHE A 170 5.71 2.90 14.38
N LEU A 171 4.46 2.46 14.19
CA LEU A 171 3.46 3.19 13.41
C LEU A 171 3.18 4.57 14.01
N LYS A 172 3.00 4.65 15.34
CA LYS A 172 2.79 5.92 16.04
C LYS A 172 3.97 6.90 15.87
N ALA A 173 5.19 6.40 15.99
CA ALA A 173 6.39 7.20 15.81
C ALA A 173 6.57 7.63 14.35
N TRP A 174 6.25 6.74 13.39
CA TRP A 174 6.25 7.04 11.97
C TRP A 174 5.30 8.17 11.62
N ASP A 175 4.02 8.08 12.04
CA ASP A 175 3.01 9.10 11.77
C ASP A 175 3.45 10.48 12.28
N LYS A 176 3.99 10.54 13.50
CA LYS A 176 4.52 11.78 14.07
C LYS A 176 5.68 12.34 13.25
N ASN A 177 6.66 11.50 12.90
CA ASN A 177 7.82 11.92 12.12
C ASN A 177 7.44 12.43 10.73
N VAL A 178 6.48 11.79 10.05
CA VAL A 178 6.01 12.22 8.72
C VAL A 178 5.28 13.56 8.81
N GLU A 179 4.42 13.75 9.81
CA GLU A 179 3.71 15.01 10.02
C GLU A 179 4.66 16.18 10.30
N GLU A 180 5.66 15.96 11.15
CA GLU A 180 6.65 17.00 11.48
C GLU A 180 7.66 17.24 10.35
N ALA A 181 7.85 16.27 9.44
CA ALA A 181 8.73 16.42 8.28
C ALA A 181 8.03 16.95 7.03
N LYS A 182 6.73 17.26 7.08
CA LYS A 182 5.91 17.62 5.91
C LYS A 182 6.47 18.79 5.09
N ASP A 183 7.03 19.81 5.73
CA ASP A 183 7.60 20.97 5.05
C ASP A 183 8.89 20.60 4.27
N ILE A 184 9.69 19.65 4.80
CA ILE A 184 10.87 19.11 4.12
C ILE A 184 10.46 18.20 2.97
N LEU A 185 9.42 17.40 3.17
CA LEU A 185 8.87 16.49 2.14
C LEU A 185 8.23 17.27 1.00
N GLY A 186 7.47 18.34 1.30
CA GLY A 186 6.70 19.06 0.30
C GLY A 186 5.74 18.10 -0.42
N GLU A 187 5.80 18.08 -1.76
CA GLU A 187 5.00 17.19 -2.60
C GLU A 187 5.60 15.78 -2.79
N ARG A 188 6.69 15.44 -2.06
CA ARG A 188 7.27 14.09 -2.11
C ARG A 188 6.40 13.13 -1.34
N ARG A 189 6.33 11.91 -1.85
CA ARG A 189 5.53 10.86 -1.23
C ARG A 189 6.39 10.04 -0.27
N MET A 190 5.75 9.60 0.80
CA MET A 190 6.28 8.55 1.67
C MET A 190 5.28 7.42 1.79
N GLY A 191 5.78 6.20 1.84
CA GLY A 191 4.97 5.00 1.99
C GLY A 191 5.48 4.09 3.09
N LEU A 192 4.54 3.42 3.75
CA LEU A 192 4.78 2.36 4.69
C LEU A 192 3.88 1.17 4.32
N VAL A 193 4.51 0.04 4.05
CA VAL A 193 3.86 -1.22 3.68
C VAL A 193 4.19 -2.26 4.73
N ARG A 194 3.22 -3.08 5.13
CA ARG A 194 3.44 -4.30 5.90
C ARG A 194 3.46 -5.49 4.96
N TYR A 195 4.51 -6.29 5.00
CA TYR A 195 4.58 -7.56 4.29
C TYR A 195 3.83 -8.64 5.08
N GLU A 196 2.96 -9.37 4.41
CA GLU A 196 2.16 -10.46 4.96
C GLU A 196 2.63 -11.80 4.39
N VAL A 197 3.08 -11.78 3.13
CA VAL A 197 3.62 -12.94 2.43
C VAL A 197 4.86 -12.51 1.65
N GLY A 198 5.93 -13.29 1.72
CA GLY A 198 7.16 -13.05 0.97
C GLY A 198 7.95 -11.84 1.45
N GLY A 199 8.61 -11.14 0.53
CA GLY A 199 9.52 -10.04 0.83
C GLY A 199 10.96 -10.50 1.06
N SER A 200 11.86 -9.54 1.30
CA SER A 200 13.26 -9.85 1.63
C SER A 200 13.32 -10.68 2.91
N PRO A 201 14.10 -11.78 2.96
CA PRO A 201 14.13 -12.68 4.10
C PRO A 201 14.31 -11.96 5.43
N GLY A 202 13.35 -12.14 6.33
CA GLY A 202 13.33 -11.51 7.65
C GLY A 202 12.75 -10.10 7.71
N SER A 203 12.36 -9.48 6.60
CA SER A 203 11.65 -8.21 6.61
C SER A 203 10.18 -8.39 6.98
N THR A 204 9.60 -7.39 7.62
CA THR A 204 8.17 -7.30 7.94
C THR A 204 7.51 -6.07 7.35
N HIS A 205 8.30 -5.05 7.00
CA HIS A 205 7.81 -3.78 6.47
C HIS A 205 8.74 -3.24 5.40
N GLY A 206 8.16 -2.45 4.49
CA GLY A 206 8.86 -1.63 3.51
C GLY A 206 8.58 -0.15 3.74
N LEU A 207 9.64 0.64 3.93
CA LEU A 207 9.56 2.10 4.00
C LEU A 207 10.00 2.66 2.66
N ILE A 208 9.24 3.60 2.11
CA ILE A 208 9.48 4.16 0.78
C ILE A 208 9.54 5.67 0.88
N VAL A 209 10.60 6.29 0.36
CA VAL A 209 10.76 7.76 0.32
C VAL A 209 11.05 8.18 -1.11
N TYR A 210 10.17 8.98 -1.69
CA TYR A 210 10.27 9.44 -3.07
C TYR A 210 11.04 10.76 -3.21
N GLY A 211 11.63 10.96 -4.37
CA GLY A 211 12.29 12.18 -4.80
C GLY A 211 12.36 12.27 -6.33
N LYS A 212 12.88 13.39 -6.85
CA LYS A 212 13.08 13.61 -8.29
C LYS A 212 14.11 12.64 -8.88
N ASN A 213 15.17 12.38 -8.13
CA ASN A 213 16.28 11.50 -8.46
C ASN A 213 16.97 11.04 -7.17
N ASP A 214 18.00 10.20 -7.26
CA ASP A 214 18.72 9.66 -6.10
C ASP A 214 19.34 10.74 -5.20
N ASN A 215 19.87 11.82 -5.80
CA ASN A 215 20.46 12.93 -5.05
C ASN A 215 19.39 13.67 -4.25
N ASP A 216 18.23 13.94 -4.87
CA ASP A 216 17.11 14.60 -4.20
C ASP A 216 16.58 13.75 -3.02
N VAL A 217 16.43 12.43 -3.21
CA VAL A 217 16.07 11.50 -2.12
C VAL A 217 17.11 11.59 -0.99
N GLN A 218 18.39 11.54 -1.32
CA GLN A 218 19.47 11.58 -0.32
C GLN A 218 19.50 12.90 0.45
N VAL A 219 19.38 14.02 -0.26
CA VAL A 219 19.34 15.36 0.37
C VAL A 219 18.14 15.49 1.29
N THR A 220 16.96 15.04 0.83
CA THR A 220 15.72 15.07 1.61
C THR A 220 15.84 14.24 2.89
N LEU A 221 16.34 13.00 2.78
CA LEU A 221 16.57 12.14 3.93
C LEU A 221 17.56 12.75 4.93
N ARG A 222 18.68 13.34 4.46
CA ARG A 222 19.63 14.03 5.33
C ARG A 222 19.04 15.23 6.06
N LYS A 223 18.12 15.97 5.41
CA LYS A 223 17.40 17.07 6.06
C LYS A 223 16.48 16.55 7.15
N ILE A 224 15.69 15.50 6.87
CA ILE A 224 14.79 14.86 7.86
C ILE A 224 15.62 14.34 9.05
N GLN A 225 16.72 13.62 8.80
CA GLN A 225 17.59 13.04 9.84
C GLN A 225 18.20 14.08 10.80
N LYS A 226 18.32 15.34 10.38
CA LYS A 226 18.82 16.45 11.23
C LYS A 226 17.73 17.09 12.10
N THR A 227 16.46 16.73 11.91
CA THR A 227 15.36 17.32 12.69
C THR A 227 15.29 16.71 14.11
N LYS A 228 14.72 17.47 15.03
CA LYS A 228 14.37 16.98 16.36
C LYS A 228 13.36 15.85 16.27
N ALA A 229 12.38 15.98 15.36
CA ALA A 229 11.35 14.97 15.09
C ALA A 229 11.94 13.60 14.75
N PHE A 230 12.97 13.57 13.88
CA PHE A 230 13.63 12.32 13.53
C PHE A 230 14.38 11.71 14.72
N LYS A 231 15.00 12.52 15.56
CA LYS A 231 15.64 12.02 16.79
C LYS A 231 14.60 11.37 17.71
N GLU A 232 13.47 12.05 17.96
CA GLU A 232 12.38 11.51 18.75
C GLU A 232 11.77 10.24 18.14
N TYR A 233 11.67 10.18 16.79
CA TYR A 233 11.28 8.98 16.07
C TYR A 233 12.23 7.82 16.35
N MET A 234 13.53 8.03 16.27
CA MET A 234 14.52 6.99 16.51
C MET A 234 14.47 6.45 17.95
N GLU A 235 14.16 7.31 18.93
CA GLU A 235 14.04 6.94 20.35
C GLU A 235 12.71 6.21 20.66
N SER A 236 11.62 6.56 19.98
CA SER A 236 10.26 6.09 20.31
C SER A 236 9.74 4.94 19.44
N ARG A 237 10.33 4.68 18.27
CA ARG A 237 9.84 3.70 17.29
C ARG A 237 9.98 2.23 17.71
N GLY A 238 10.67 1.95 18.81
CA GLY A 238 11.05 0.59 19.21
C GLY A 238 12.17 0.02 18.35
N LYS A 239 12.45 -1.28 18.55
CA LYS A 239 13.52 -1.96 17.82
C LYS A 239 13.17 -2.18 16.37
N VAL A 240 14.08 -1.78 15.46
CA VAL A 240 13.99 -1.97 14.00
C VAL A 240 15.33 -2.44 13.46
N ASP A 241 15.33 -3.58 12.78
CA ASP A 241 16.50 -4.09 12.07
C ASP A 241 16.39 -3.73 10.59
N TYR A 242 17.43 -3.14 10.02
CA TYR A 242 17.53 -2.85 8.59
C TYR A 242 18.01 -4.11 7.86
N ILE A 243 17.18 -4.65 6.98
CA ILE A 243 17.45 -5.89 6.25
C ILE A 243 18.10 -5.59 4.90
N GLN A 244 17.49 -4.71 4.12
CA GLN A 244 17.98 -4.32 2.80
C GLN A 244 17.57 -2.90 2.46
N THR A 245 18.40 -2.23 1.66
CA THR A 245 18.08 -0.91 1.07
C THR A 245 18.35 -0.95 -0.41
N TYR A 246 17.41 -0.44 -1.21
CA TYR A 246 17.54 -0.37 -2.66
C TYR A 246 16.81 0.86 -3.22
N ALA A 247 17.04 1.15 -4.49
CA ALA A 247 16.40 2.26 -5.18
C ALA A 247 15.45 1.75 -6.26
N ILE A 248 14.39 2.50 -6.47
CA ILE A 248 13.42 2.27 -7.55
C ILE A 248 13.21 3.54 -8.37
N THR A 249 12.82 3.36 -9.62
CA THR A 249 12.37 4.45 -10.50
C THR A 249 11.11 4.01 -11.23
N THR A 250 10.06 4.80 -11.17
CA THR A 250 8.82 4.54 -11.93
C THR A 250 9.12 4.65 -13.42
N VAL A 251 8.87 3.58 -14.17
CA VAL A 251 9.04 3.48 -15.62
C VAL A 251 7.72 3.77 -16.32
N LYS A 252 6.65 3.09 -15.91
CA LYS A 252 5.31 3.24 -16.49
C LYS A 252 4.25 3.03 -15.41
N ARG A 253 3.17 3.82 -15.44
CA ARG A 253 2.04 3.73 -14.50
C ARG A 253 0.72 3.76 -15.26
N PHE A 254 -0.26 3.00 -14.75
CA PHE A 254 -1.63 2.94 -15.25
C PHE A 254 -2.63 2.94 -14.09
#